data_4fb06c7fecb7299f34d98c0521e187df
#
_entry.id   4fb06c7fecb7299f34d98c0521e187df
#
_cell.length_a   1.000
_cell.length_b   1.000
_cell.length_c   1.000
_cell.angle_alpha   90.00
_cell.angle_beta   90.00
_cell.angle_gamma   90.00
#
_symmetry.space_group_name_H-M   'P 1'
#
loop_
_entity.id
_entity.type
_entity.pdbx_description
1 polymer ?
#
loop_
_entity_poly.entity_id
_entity_poly.type
_entity_poly.pdbx_seq_one_letter_code
_entity_poly.pdbx_strand_id
1 'polypeptide(L)'
;MTKNKLKKVSIVMGSQSDYKTMIFCQNILKKLNIKFETKIISAHRTPKRMYEFAINAEKNGIAVIIAGAGGSAHLPGMISALTSLPVLGVPIESKKLKGLDSLLSIAQMPKGIPVGTLAIGEDGAINAALLAASIIGLSDLTVKKKLNQFRLSQTKSVKKKPK
;
A
#
# COMPACT_ATOMS: atom_id res chain seq x y z
N MET A 1 30.47 -3.91 -3.68
CA MET A 1 29.30 -4.26 -4.51
C MET A 1 28.18 -4.72 -3.59
N THR A 2 27.23 -3.84 -3.27
CA THR A 2 26.04 -4.18 -2.46
C THR A 2 25.17 -5.13 -3.26
N LYS A 3 25.03 -6.37 -2.81
CA LYS A 3 24.07 -7.35 -3.35
C LYS A 3 22.72 -6.64 -3.49
N ASN A 4 22.19 -6.59 -4.71
CA ASN A 4 20.89 -6.03 -5.05
C ASN A 4 19.82 -6.80 -4.24
N LYS A 5 19.53 -6.34 -3.01
CA LYS A 5 18.58 -7.00 -2.13
C LYS A 5 17.21 -6.87 -2.81
N LEU A 6 16.62 -7.97 -3.20
CA LEU A 6 15.32 -8.03 -3.88
C LEU A 6 14.31 -7.18 -3.08
N LYS A 7 13.94 -6.05 -3.66
CA LYS A 7 12.97 -5.12 -3.07
C LYS A 7 11.58 -5.74 -3.14
N LYS A 8 10.92 -5.93 -1.99
CA LYS A 8 9.54 -6.41 -1.92
C LYS A 8 8.61 -5.36 -1.34
N VAL A 9 7.32 -5.50 -1.62
CA VAL A 9 6.26 -4.72 -1.00
C VAL A 9 5.70 -5.50 0.19
N SER A 10 5.45 -4.85 1.31
CA SER A 10 4.68 -5.45 2.39
C SER A 10 3.27 -4.86 2.41
N ILE A 11 2.26 -5.72 2.28
CA ILE A 11 0.86 -5.37 2.45
C ILE A 11 0.47 -5.71 3.88
N VAL A 12 0.06 -4.73 4.65
CA VAL A 12 -0.37 -4.91 6.03
C VAL A 12 -1.80 -4.40 6.22
N MET A 13 -2.54 -5.03 7.12
CA MET A 13 -3.92 -4.65 7.39
C MET A 13 -4.30 -4.92 8.85
N GLY A 14 -5.26 -4.15 9.39
CA GLY A 14 -5.65 -4.20 10.79
C GLY A 14 -6.41 -5.46 11.19
N SER A 15 -7.09 -6.09 10.24
CA SER A 15 -7.89 -7.30 10.49
C SER A 15 -8.12 -8.13 9.21
N GLN A 16 -8.63 -9.36 9.39
CA GLN A 16 -9.02 -10.22 8.29
C GLN A 16 -10.14 -9.63 7.43
N SER A 17 -11.02 -8.79 8.00
CA SER A 17 -12.10 -8.14 7.27
C SER A 17 -11.60 -7.20 6.17
N ASP A 18 -10.41 -6.63 6.34
CA ASP A 18 -9.81 -5.67 5.40
C ASP A 18 -9.24 -6.38 4.16
N TYR A 19 -9.01 -7.70 4.27
CA TYR A 19 -8.42 -8.49 3.20
C TYR A 19 -9.24 -8.47 1.92
N LYS A 20 -10.57 -8.41 2.01
CA LYS A 20 -11.46 -8.29 0.84
C LYS A 20 -11.16 -7.08 -0.04
N THR A 21 -10.65 -5.99 0.55
CA THR A 21 -10.18 -4.80 -0.16
C THR A 21 -8.71 -4.95 -0.55
N MET A 22 -7.86 -5.42 0.37
CA MET A 22 -6.42 -5.47 0.13
C MET A 22 -5.98 -6.55 -0.87
N ILE A 23 -6.85 -7.51 -1.20
CA ILE A 23 -6.58 -8.50 -2.26
C ILE A 23 -6.41 -7.85 -3.64
N PHE A 24 -7.06 -6.73 -3.91
CA PHE A 24 -6.89 -5.99 -5.17
C PHE A 24 -5.48 -5.45 -5.32
N CYS A 25 -4.86 -5.00 -4.22
CA CYS A 25 -3.44 -4.63 -4.20
C CYS A 25 -2.55 -5.83 -4.57
N GLN A 26 -2.78 -7.02 -3.97
CA GLN A 26 -2.03 -8.24 -4.30
C GLN A 26 -2.13 -8.59 -5.79
N ASN A 27 -3.32 -8.50 -6.36
CA ASN A 27 -3.58 -8.85 -7.76
C ASN A 27 -2.77 -7.96 -8.72
N ILE A 28 -2.67 -6.67 -8.44
CA ILE A 28 -1.83 -5.74 -9.21
C ILE A 28 -0.35 -6.08 -9.06
N LEU A 29 0.14 -6.31 -7.84
CA LEU A 29 1.55 -6.67 -7.61
C LEU A 29 1.92 -7.97 -8.32
N LYS A 30 1.04 -8.99 -8.29
CA LYS A 30 1.20 -10.24 -9.07
C LYS A 30 1.29 -9.95 -10.56
N LYS A 31 0.35 -9.17 -11.12
CA LYS A 31 0.31 -8.80 -12.53
C LYS A 31 1.60 -8.09 -12.98
N LEU A 32 2.16 -7.25 -12.12
CA LEU A 32 3.42 -6.55 -12.37
C LEU A 32 4.67 -7.40 -12.03
N ASN A 33 4.49 -8.62 -11.50
CA ASN A 33 5.55 -9.52 -11.05
C ASN A 33 6.47 -8.89 -9.99
N ILE A 34 5.87 -8.14 -9.06
CA ILE A 34 6.55 -7.55 -7.92
C ILE A 34 6.43 -8.50 -6.73
N LYS A 35 7.54 -8.82 -6.09
CA LYS A 35 7.54 -9.63 -4.87
C LYS A 35 6.84 -8.89 -3.74
N PHE A 36 5.99 -9.59 -3.01
CA PHE A 36 5.29 -9.03 -1.85
C PHE A 36 5.07 -10.07 -0.75
N GLU A 37 4.77 -9.59 0.43
CA GLU A 37 4.23 -10.37 1.53
C GLU A 37 2.93 -9.71 2.04
N THR A 38 2.08 -10.48 2.72
CA THR A 38 0.83 -9.97 3.30
C THR A 38 0.74 -10.38 4.76
N LYS A 39 0.41 -9.43 5.63
CA LYS A 39 0.33 -9.65 7.08
C LYS A 39 -0.88 -8.95 7.69
N ILE A 40 -1.46 -9.58 8.71
CA ILE A 40 -2.44 -8.94 9.60
C ILE A 40 -1.68 -8.40 10.80
N ILE A 41 -1.74 -7.07 10.96
CA ILE A 41 -1.07 -6.33 12.03
C ILE A 41 -2.05 -5.26 12.52
N SER A 42 -2.62 -5.47 13.69
CA SER A 42 -3.53 -4.48 14.28
C SER A 42 -2.75 -3.49 15.13
N ALA A 43 -2.85 -2.19 14.80
CA ALA A 43 -2.21 -1.14 15.58
C ALA A 43 -2.66 -1.15 17.05
N HIS A 44 -3.95 -1.37 17.29
CA HIS A 44 -4.53 -1.32 18.63
C HIS A 44 -4.48 -2.66 19.39
N ARG A 45 -4.58 -3.80 18.69
CA ARG A 45 -4.67 -5.12 19.34
C ARG A 45 -3.34 -5.88 19.36
N THR A 46 -2.40 -5.54 18.48
CA THR A 46 -1.07 -6.14 18.39
C THR A 46 0.03 -5.06 18.26
N PRO A 47 0.09 -4.06 19.17
CA PRO A 47 1.01 -2.92 19.03
C PRO A 47 2.48 -3.35 19.01
N LYS A 48 2.86 -4.36 19.80
CA LYS A 48 4.23 -4.90 19.80
C LYS A 48 4.58 -5.51 18.42
N ARG A 49 3.68 -6.30 17.83
CA ARG A 49 3.89 -6.86 16.49
C ARG A 49 4.05 -5.76 15.43
N MET A 50 3.26 -4.69 15.53
CA MET A 50 3.35 -3.54 14.63
C MET A 50 4.71 -2.85 14.77
N TYR A 51 5.14 -2.58 16.00
CA TYR A 51 6.43 -1.96 16.29
C TYR A 51 7.59 -2.79 15.72
N GLU A 52 7.65 -4.08 16.06
CA GLU A 52 8.71 -5.00 15.58
C GLU A 52 8.71 -5.12 14.04
N PHE A 53 7.54 -5.14 13.42
CA PHE A 53 7.42 -5.12 11.96
C PHE A 53 8.02 -3.84 11.38
N ALA A 54 7.62 -2.67 11.87
CA ALA A 54 8.00 -1.38 11.29
C ALA A 54 9.51 -1.12 11.39
N ILE A 55 10.12 -1.33 12.57
CA ILE A 55 11.57 -1.09 12.77
C ILE A 55 12.46 -2.08 12.02
N ASN A 56 11.96 -3.27 11.70
CA ASN A 56 12.73 -4.29 10.97
C ASN A 56 12.39 -4.34 9.46
N ALA A 57 11.45 -3.53 8.97
CA ALA A 57 10.95 -3.62 7.61
C ALA A 57 12.06 -3.49 6.56
N GLU A 58 12.91 -2.47 6.67
CA GLU A 58 14.00 -2.24 5.73
C GLU A 58 15.04 -3.37 5.78
N LYS A 59 15.43 -3.82 6.97
CA LYS A 59 16.35 -4.96 7.17
C LYS A 59 15.81 -6.23 6.51
N ASN A 60 14.51 -6.42 6.51
CA ASN A 60 13.83 -7.55 5.87
C ASN A 60 13.64 -7.40 4.35
N GLY A 61 14.22 -6.36 3.73
CA GLY A 61 14.20 -6.14 2.28
C GLY A 61 12.89 -5.56 1.76
N ILE A 62 12.07 -4.95 2.63
CA ILE A 62 10.88 -4.21 2.23
C ILE A 62 11.32 -2.86 1.66
N ALA A 63 10.76 -2.46 0.54
CA ALA A 63 11.01 -1.18 -0.11
C ALA A 63 9.83 -0.21 0.04
N VAL A 64 8.61 -0.74 0.12
CA VAL A 64 7.37 0.04 0.27
C VAL A 64 6.41 -0.74 1.16
N ILE A 65 5.72 -0.04 2.05
CA ILE A 65 4.67 -0.61 2.89
C ILE A 65 3.32 -0.06 2.39
N ILE A 66 2.37 -0.96 2.13
CA ILE A 66 0.98 -0.60 1.83
C ILE A 66 0.14 -1.03 3.03
N ALA A 67 -0.48 -0.08 3.71
CA ALA A 67 -1.21 -0.31 4.95
C ALA A 67 -2.69 0.01 4.78
N GLY A 68 -3.56 -1.01 4.86
CA GLY A 68 -5.01 -0.89 4.85
C GLY A 68 -5.57 -0.78 6.26
N ALA A 69 -6.42 0.21 6.52
CA ALA A 69 -7.05 0.38 7.82
C ALA A 69 -8.43 1.04 7.70
N GLY A 70 -9.37 0.63 8.56
CA GLY A 70 -10.74 1.14 8.59
C GLY A 70 -11.13 1.75 9.93
N GLY A 71 -12.09 2.69 9.92
CA GLY A 71 -12.55 3.41 11.10
C GLY A 71 -11.47 4.32 11.67
N SER A 72 -11.07 4.10 12.93
CA SER A 72 -9.88 4.73 13.53
C SER A 72 -8.61 4.15 12.89
N ALA A 73 -8.34 4.55 11.67
CA ALA A 73 -7.37 3.96 10.76
C ALA A 73 -5.93 4.40 11.08
N HIS A 74 -5.45 4.13 12.30
CA HIS A 74 -4.17 4.60 12.81
C HIS A 74 -2.96 3.81 12.27
N LEU A 75 -3.17 2.59 11.76
CA LEU A 75 -2.08 1.68 11.37
C LEU A 75 -1.06 2.31 10.40
N PRO A 76 -1.45 3.00 9.31
CA PRO A 76 -0.49 3.60 8.38
C PRO A 76 0.39 4.66 9.05
N GLY A 77 -0.23 5.58 9.82
CA GLY A 77 0.49 6.65 10.53
C GLY A 77 1.43 6.12 11.60
N MET A 78 0.99 5.12 12.38
CA MET A 78 1.83 4.52 13.42
C MET A 78 3.03 3.78 12.83
N ILE A 79 2.87 3.09 11.69
CA ILE A 79 3.99 2.48 10.97
C ILE A 79 4.94 3.55 10.42
N SER A 80 4.39 4.61 9.78
CA SER A 80 5.20 5.70 9.22
C SER A 80 6.06 6.41 10.26
N ALA A 81 5.59 6.49 11.50
CA ALA A 81 6.37 7.06 12.60
C ALA A 81 7.59 6.21 13.03
N LEU A 82 7.70 4.96 12.57
CA LEU A 82 8.70 3.99 13.02
C LEU A 82 9.67 3.57 11.90
N THR A 83 9.49 4.05 10.68
CA THR A 83 10.34 3.70 9.53
C THR A 83 10.48 4.86 8.56
N SER A 84 11.62 4.93 7.87
CA SER A 84 11.84 5.86 6.75
C SER A 84 11.35 5.33 5.40
N LEU A 85 10.84 4.10 5.35
CA LEU A 85 10.28 3.53 4.13
C LEU A 85 9.00 4.26 3.72
N PRO A 86 8.72 4.40 2.41
CA PRO A 86 7.43 4.91 1.95
C PRO A 86 6.26 4.07 2.49
N VAL A 87 5.31 4.74 3.15
CA VAL A 87 4.07 4.14 3.64
C VAL A 87 2.90 4.68 2.84
N LEU A 88 2.16 3.78 2.19
CA LEU A 88 0.98 4.08 1.40
C LEU A 88 -0.27 3.62 2.17
N GLY A 89 -1.12 4.55 2.54
CA GLY A 89 -2.33 4.27 3.31
C GLY A 89 -3.54 4.04 2.40
N VAL A 90 -4.23 2.94 2.62
CA VAL A 90 -5.49 2.59 1.93
C VAL A 90 -6.63 2.68 2.94
N PRO A 91 -7.49 3.70 2.84
CA PRO A 91 -8.68 3.80 3.66
C PRO A 91 -9.65 2.66 3.32
N ILE A 92 -9.99 1.85 4.33
CA ILE A 92 -10.99 0.78 4.17
C ILE A 92 -12.38 1.34 4.44
N GLU A 93 -13.34 0.97 3.62
CA GLU A 93 -14.71 1.39 3.78
C GLU A 93 -15.29 0.95 5.14
N SER A 94 -15.81 1.89 5.90
CA SER A 94 -16.48 1.68 7.17
C SER A 94 -18.00 1.62 7.00
N LYS A 95 -18.71 0.88 7.87
CA LYS A 95 -20.15 0.70 7.77
C LYS A 95 -20.95 2.01 7.94
N LYS A 96 -20.52 2.91 8.84
CA LYS A 96 -21.28 4.11 9.18
C LYS A 96 -20.91 5.33 8.34
N LEU A 97 -19.63 5.61 8.15
CA LEU A 97 -19.15 6.79 7.44
C LEU A 97 -18.57 6.46 6.05
N LYS A 98 -18.83 5.24 5.56
CA LYS A 98 -18.44 4.78 4.20
C LYS A 98 -16.95 5.03 3.88
N GLY A 99 -16.12 5.00 4.91
CA GLY A 99 -14.66 5.18 4.80
C GLY A 99 -14.15 6.60 4.94
N LEU A 100 -15.03 7.61 5.13
CA LEU A 100 -14.58 9.00 5.35
C LEU A 100 -13.77 9.12 6.65
N ASP A 101 -14.19 8.45 7.71
CA ASP A 101 -13.46 8.32 8.98
C ASP A 101 -12.07 7.68 8.76
N SER A 102 -11.99 6.63 7.96
CA SER A 102 -10.73 5.98 7.60
C SER A 102 -9.82 6.93 6.81
N LEU A 103 -10.37 7.62 5.81
CA LEU A 103 -9.64 8.57 4.98
C LEU A 103 -9.06 9.72 5.83
N LEU A 104 -9.87 10.34 6.66
CA LEU A 104 -9.44 11.46 7.50
C LEU A 104 -8.41 11.02 8.55
N SER A 105 -8.56 9.84 9.14
CA SER A 105 -7.60 9.27 10.09
C SER A 105 -6.22 9.01 9.47
N ILE A 106 -6.17 8.69 8.18
CA ILE A 106 -4.91 8.41 7.46
C ILE A 106 -4.31 9.69 6.90
N ALA A 107 -5.14 10.60 6.36
CA ALA A 107 -4.68 11.78 5.64
C ALA A 107 -4.17 12.90 6.55
N GLN A 108 -4.78 13.07 7.74
CA GLN A 108 -4.48 14.16 8.67
C GLN A 108 -3.27 13.84 9.56
N MET A 109 -2.11 13.66 8.92
CA MET A 109 -0.86 13.38 9.62
C MET A 109 -0.18 14.65 10.15
N PRO A 110 0.51 14.58 11.31
CA PRO A 110 1.29 15.69 11.80
C PRO A 110 2.50 15.98 10.89
N LYS A 111 2.95 17.23 10.92
CA LYS A 111 4.17 17.65 10.22
C LYS A 111 5.36 16.76 10.59
N GLY A 112 6.03 16.22 9.57
CA GLY A 112 7.23 15.38 9.73
C GLY A 112 6.99 13.88 9.58
N ILE A 113 5.75 13.40 9.66
CA ILE A 113 5.41 11.98 9.51
C ILE A 113 4.42 11.82 8.34
N PRO A 114 4.90 11.70 7.10
CA PRO A 114 4.02 11.61 5.93
C PRO A 114 3.46 10.21 5.72
N VAL A 115 2.21 10.12 5.25
CA VAL A 115 1.60 8.92 4.68
C VAL A 115 1.04 9.26 3.31
N GLY A 116 1.43 8.50 2.28
CA GLY A 116 0.85 8.63 0.94
C GLY A 116 -0.58 8.06 0.91
N THR A 117 -1.58 8.89 1.19
CA THR A 117 -2.97 8.45 1.31
C THR A 117 -3.64 8.26 -0.05
N LEU A 118 -4.23 7.09 -0.28
CA LEU A 118 -4.92 6.72 -1.53
C LEU A 118 -6.44 6.86 -1.38
N ALA A 119 -7.17 6.51 -2.45
CA ALA A 119 -8.62 6.49 -2.46
C ALA A 119 -9.20 5.45 -1.48
N ILE A 120 -10.47 5.61 -1.12
CA ILE A 120 -11.20 4.64 -0.28
C ILE A 120 -11.46 3.35 -1.06
N GLY A 121 -11.25 2.20 -0.44
CA GLY A 121 -11.68 0.91 -0.94
C GLY A 121 -10.80 0.32 -2.05
N GLU A 122 -11.42 -0.35 -3.01
CA GLU A 122 -10.77 -1.09 -4.09
C GLU A 122 -9.82 -0.23 -4.93
N ASP A 123 -10.30 0.93 -5.39
CA ASP A 123 -9.49 1.85 -6.21
C ASP A 123 -8.23 2.30 -5.46
N GLY A 124 -8.35 2.56 -4.16
CA GLY A 124 -7.23 2.89 -3.30
C GLY A 124 -6.21 1.76 -3.21
N ALA A 125 -6.67 0.52 -3.05
CA ALA A 125 -5.80 -0.66 -2.99
C ALA A 125 -5.06 -0.89 -4.32
N ILE A 126 -5.76 -0.75 -5.46
CA ILE A 126 -5.16 -0.83 -6.80
C ILE A 126 -4.11 0.27 -6.99
N ASN A 127 -4.47 1.52 -6.68
CA ASN A 127 -3.59 2.67 -6.86
C ASN A 127 -2.38 2.64 -5.92
N ALA A 128 -2.53 2.10 -4.70
CA ALA A 128 -1.40 1.87 -3.80
C ALA A 128 -0.36 0.91 -4.41
N ALA A 129 -0.81 -0.18 -5.02
CA ALA A 129 0.09 -1.12 -5.69
C ALA A 129 0.78 -0.49 -6.91
N LEU A 130 0.06 0.32 -7.71
CA LEU A 130 0.63 1.04 -8.85
C LEU A 130 1.63 2.11 -8.42
N LEU A 131 1.36 2.84 -7.34
CA LEU A 131 2.28 3.82 -6.77
C LEU A 131 3.53 3.14 -6.19
N ALA A 132 3.36 2.02 -5.48
CA ALA A 132 4.50 1.20 -5.03
C ALA A 132 5.35 0.71 -6.21
N ALA A 133 4.72 0.29 -7.31
CA ALA A 133 5.41 -0.09 -8.54
C ALA A 133 6.16 1.10 -9.17
N SER A 134 5.61 2.31 -9.11
CA SER A 134 6.28 3.53 -9.58
C SER A 134 7.53 3.83 -8.75
N ILE A 135 7.44 3.73 -7.42
CA ILE A 135 8.57 3.95 -6.50
C ILE A 135 9.70 2.92 -6.76
N ILE A 136 9.35 1.63 -6.85
CA ILE A 136 10.32 0.58 -7.15
C ILE A 136 10.92 0.76 -8.55
N GLY A 137 10.12 1.18 -9.52
CA GLY A 137 10.50 1.43 -10.89
C GLY A 137 11.53 2.55 -11.09
N LEU A 138 11.75 3.41 -10.08
CA LEU A 138 12.83 4.40 -10.11
C LEU A 138 14.23 3.74 -10.17
N SER A 139 14.36 2.53 -9.63
CA SER A 139 15.62 1.77 -9.58
C SER A 139 15.54 0.37 -10.21
N ASP A 140 14.35 -0.07 -10.65
CA ASP A 140 14.12 -1.36 -11.31
C ASP A 140 13.45 -1.14 -12.68
N LEU A 141 14.26 -1.21 -13.75
CA LEU A 141 13.80 -1.01 -15.13
C LEU A 141 12.78 -2.06 -15.58
N THR A 142 12.82 -3.28 -15.01
CA THR A 142 11.87 -4.34 -15.34
C THR A 142 10.49 -3.99 -14.83
N VAL A 143 10.39 -3.54 -13.59
CA VAL A 143 9.14 -3.05 -12.99
C VAL A 143 8.62 -1.84 -13.74
N LYS A 144 9.50 -0.86 -14.06
CA LYS A 144 9.14 0.34 -14.84
C LYS A 144 8.53 -0.03 -16.19
N LYS A 145 9.14 -0.99 -16.92
CA LYS A 145 8.64 -1.46 -18.23
C LYS A 145 7.24 -2.09 -18.10
N LYS A 146 7.02 -2.95 -17.11
CA LYS A 146 5.72 -3.58 -16.87
C LYS A 146 4.64 -2.57 -16.49
N LEU A 147 4.97 -1.58 -15.65
CA LEU A 147 4.04 -0.51 -15.28
C LEU A 147 3.62 0.30 -16.51
N ASN A 148 4.57 0.65 -17.40
CA ASN A 148 4.28 1.37 -18.65
C ASN A 148 3.38 0.53 -19.58
N GLN A 149 3.63 -0.78 -19.70
CA GLN A 149 2.77 -1.68 -20.47
C GLN A 149 1.35 -1.75 -19.88
N PHE A 150 1.22 -1.80 -18.55
CA PHE A 150 -0.07 -1.74 -17.87
C PHE A 150 -0.83 -0.46 -18.23
N ARG A 151 -0.18 0.71 -18.13
CA ARG A 151 -0.79 2.02 -18.50
C ARG A 151 -1.21 2.07 -19.97
N LEU A 152 -0.37 1.58 -20.89
CA LEU A 152 -0.72 1.49 -22.31
C LEU A 152 -1.93 0.60 -22.56
N SER A 153 -2.06 -0.51 -21.83
CA SER A 153 -3.24 -1.38 -21.97
C SER A 153 -4.52 -0.69 -21.51
N GLN A 154 -4.46 0.11 -20.44
CA GLN A 154 -5.60 0.92 -19.99
C GLN A 154 -6.00 1.97 -21.04
N THR A 155 -5.02 2.70 -21.59
CA THR A 155 -5.27 3.68 -22.64
C THR A 155 -5.98 3.05 -23.86
N LYS A 156 -5.51 1.85 -24.27
CA LYS A 156 -6.11 1.13 -25.41
C LYS A 156 -7.53 0.60 -25.12
N SER A 157 -7.87 0.37 -23.85
CA SER A 157 -9.21 -0.13 -23.47
C SER A 157 -10.30 0.95 -23.51
N VAL A 158 -9.92 2.23 -23.48
CA VAL A 158 -10.87 3.36 -23.52
C VAL A 158 -11.43 3.49 -24.93
N LYS A 159 -12.76 3.34 -25.07
CA LYS A 159 -13.45 3.47 -26.35
C LYS A 159 -13.53 4.93 -26.76
N LYS A 160 -13.36 5.18 -28.07
CA LYS A 160 -13.48 6.55 -28.63
C LYS A 160 -14.93 7.02 -28.71
N LYS A 161 -15.91 6.12 -28.72
CA LYS A 161 -17.34 6.44 -28.78
C LYS A 161 -18.11 5.60 -27.75
N PRO A 162 -19.16 6.13 -27.13
CA PRO A 162 -20.08 5.33 -26.32
C PRO A 162 -20.74 4.26 -27.19
N LYS A 163 -21.23 3.19 -26.54
CA LYS A 163 -22.06 2.18 -27.22
C LYS A 163 -23.51 2.64 -27.29
#